data_425ebedcbe47215a867c3cb4788528f2
#
_entry.id   425ebedcbe47215a867c3cb4788528f2
#
_cell.length_a   1.000
_cell.length_b   1.000
_cell.length_c   1.000
_cell.angle_alpha   90.00
_cell.angle_beta   90.00
_cell.angle_gamma   90.00
#
_symmetry.space_group_name_H-M   'P 1'
#
loop_
_entity.id
_entity.type
_entity.pdbx_description
1 polymer ?
#
loop_
_entity_poly.entity_id
_entity_poly.type
_entity_poly.pdbx_seq_one_letter_code
_entity_poly.pdbx_strand_id
1 'polypeptide(L)'
;MINITDLSPQESEINTTTALIRGIVARFVQLGCTVKGFDAYCESTVLPGSGLSSSAAYEVLIGTIINHLFFDSKVAPSQIAQIGQFAENVYFGKPCGLMDQMASAVGNLVTIDFFDKENPVVQSVAFDFAACGHALCIIDSGADHADLTDEYAAVPQEIKSIAAWFGKEVLTQVSEADFYASNPQLRSVCSDRAVMRAIHFYQENERVSQQVAALERGHFDAFLQLVKQSGYSSYMYLQNVIPSGEKQHQNVAVALALCEHYLAGRGAYRVHGGGFAGTVQAFVPLSQLQSFVSGIEGALGAGSCHVLTIRPQGGVEMRVES
;
A
#
# COMPACT_ATOMS: atom_id res chain seq x y z
N MET A 1 4.07 20.64 -22.75
CA MET A 1 2.84 20.28 -23.48
C MET A 1 2.92 18.82 -23.86
N ILE A 2 1.91 18.02 -23.51
CA ILE A 2 1.87 16.58 -23.82
C ILE A 2 0.97 16.40 -25.05
N ASN A 3 1.53 15.80 -26.11
CA ASN A 3 0.76 15.51 -27.31
C ASN A 3 0.05 14.15 -27.15
N ILE A 4 -1.28 14.14 -27.31
CA ILE A 4 -2.14 12.96 -27.16
C ILE A 4 -2.69 12.44 -28.52
N THR A 5 -2.10 12.86 -29.65
CA THR A 5 -2.48 12.31 -30.97
C THR A 5 -2.02 10.88 -31.15
N ASP A 6 -0.86 10.52 -30.62
CA ASP A 6 -0.36 9.14 -30.54
C ASP A 6 -0.43 8.69 -29.07
N LEU A 7 -1.25 7.70 -28.83
CA LEU A 7 -1.47 7.11 -27.49
C LEU A 7 -0.74 5.79 -27.28
N SER A 8 0.17 5.41 -28.18
CA SER A 8 1.02 4.24 -27.98
C SER A 8 2.06 4.50 -26.89
N PRO A 9 2.51 3.47 -26.13
CA PRO A 9 3.64 3.59 -25.21
C PRO A 9 4.90 4.05 -25.95
N GLN A 10 5.62 5.01 -25.36
CA GLN A 10 6.84 5.58 -25.92
C GLN A 10 8.04 5.21 -25.04
N GLU A 11 9.05 4.53 -25.57
CA GLU A 11 10.26 4.15 -24.81
C GLU A 11 10.98 5.37 -24.20
N SER A 12 10.97 6.50 -24.92
CA SER A 12 11.59 7.74 -24.44
C SER A 12 10.87 8.40 -23.27
N GLU A 13 9.65 7.97 -22.96
CA GLU A 13 8.83 8.51 -21.86
C GLU A 13 8.84 7.61 -20.62
N ILE A 14 9.47 6.43 -20.66
CA ILE A 14 9.59 5.53 -19.50
C ILE A 14 10.13 6.29 -18.29
N ASN A 15 9.54 6.07 -17.11
CA ASN A 15 9.83 6.78 -15.86
C ASN A 15 9.53 8.28 -15.89
N THR A 16 8.65 8.75 -16.77
CA THR A 16 8.22 10.15 -16.81
C THR A 16 6.75 10.33 -16.49
N THR A 17 6.39 11.49 -15.97
CA THR A 17 4.99 11.90 -15.74
C THR A 17 4.17 11.91 -17.04
N THR A 18 4.83 12.20 -18.19
CA THR A 18 4.20 12.17 -19.51
C THR A 18 3.67 10.79 -19.85
N ALA A 19 4.42 9.73 -19.54
CA ALA A 19 3.99 8.34 -19.74
C ALA A 19 2.71 8.03 -18.94
N LEU A 20 2.66 8.44 -17.66
CA LEU A 20 1.47 8.24 -16.83
C LEU A 20 0.23 8.91 -17.45
N ILE A 21 0.36 10.19 -17.84
CA ILE A 21 -0.76 10.94 -18.45
C ILE A 21 -1.19 10.27 -19.75
N ARG A 22 -0.24 9.90 -20.63
CA ARG A 22 -0.53 9.22 -21.90
C ARG A 22 -1.28 7.90 -21.68
N GLY A 23 -0.84 7.08 -20.73
CA GLY A 23 -1.48 5.82 -20.38
C GLY A 23 -2.91 5.99 -19.85
N ILE A 24 -3.12 6.97 -18.96
CA ILE A 24 -4.45 7.31 -18.45
C ILE A 24 -5.38 7.76 -19.58
N VAL A 25 -4.92 8.69 -20.42
CA VAL A 25 -5.69 9.17 -21.59
C VAL A 25 -6.03 8.01 -22.52
N ALA A 26 -5.05 7.14 -22.84
CA ALA A 26 -5.26 5.98 -23.71
C ALA A 26 -6.38 5.08 -23.18
N ARG A 27 -6.40 4.84 -21.87
CA ARG A 27 -7.41 3.99 -21.25
C ARG A 27 -8.79 4.65 -21.27
N PHE A 28 -8.90 5.94 -21.02
CA PHE A 28 -10.17 6.68 -21.16
C PHE A 28 -10.68 6.68 -22.61
N VAL A 29 -9.81 6.83 -23.60
CA VAL A 29 -10.18 6.74 -25.02
C VAL A 29 -10.69 5.34 -25.37
N GLN A 30 -10.07 4.27 -24.86
CA GLN A 30 -10.54 2.89 -25.02
C GLN A 30 -11.94 2.68 -24.41
N LEU A 31 -12.29 3.42 -23.38
CA LEU A 31 -13.63 3.40 -22.77
C LEU A 31 -14.65 4.27 -23.54
N GLY A 32 -14.24 4.90 -24.64
CA GLY A 32 -15.11 5.75 -25.48
C GLY A 32 -15.13 7.22 -25.08
N CYS A 33 -14.22 7.67 -24.21
CA CYS A 33 -14.07 9.08 -23.86
C CYS A 33 -13.38 9.85 -24.99
N THR A 34 -13.87 11.07 -25.30
CA THR A 34 -13.19 12.00 -26.20
C THR A 34 -12.43 13.01 -25.37
N VAL A 35 -11.17 12.75 -25.09
CA VAL A 35 -10.31 13.65 -24.32
C VAL A 35 -9.87 14.83 -25.20
N LYS A 36 -10.06 16.03 -24.68
CA LYS A 36 -9.62 17.29 -25.31
C LYS A 36 -8.44 17.88 -24.54
N GLY A 37 -7.78 18.88 -25.14
CA GLY A 37 -6.73 19.62 -24.45
C GLY A 37 -7.27 20.39 -23.24
N PHE A 38 -6.50 20.38 -22.17
CA PHE A 38 -6.75 21.19 -20.96
C PHE A 38 -5.41 21.58 -20.32
N ASP A 39 -5.45 22.63 -19.52
CA ASP A 39 -4.33 23.05 -18.69
C ASP A 39 -4.68 22.75 -17.22
N ALA A 40 -3.72 22.21 -16.47
CA ALA A 40 -3.87 21.92 -15.06
C ALA A 40 -2.65 22.41 -14.28
N TYR A 41 -2.89 23.09 -13.17
CA TYR A 41 -1.89 23.34 -12.14
C TYR A 41 -2.05 22.27 -11.06
N CYS A 42 -0.98 21.56 -10.76
CA CYS A 42 -0.99 20.50 -9.74
C CYS A 42 -0.04 20.87 -8.61
N GLU A 43 -0.51 20.71 -7.38
CA GLU A 43 0.27 20.86 -6.15
C GLU A 43 0.10 19.62 -5.30
N SER A 44 1.16 19.19 -4.62
CA SER A 44 1.12 18.00 -3.77
C SER A 44 1.92 18.23 -2.49
N THR A 45 1.36 17.79 -1.37
CA THR A 45 2.06 17.64 -0.09
C THR A 45 2.56 16.23 0.15
N VAL A 46 2.26 15.29 -0.76
CA VAL A 46 2.78 13.91 -0.72
C VAL A 46 4.18 13.91 -1.30
N LEU A 47 5.17 13.80 -0.43
CA LEU A 47 6.57 13.80 -0.85
C LEU A 47 6.93 12.51 -1.60
N PRO A 48 7.68 12.61 -2.72
CA PRO A 48 8.26 11.44 -3.36
C PRO A 48 9.16 10.67 -2.39
N GLY A 49 9.07 9.32 -2.41
CA GLY A 49 9.87 8.47 -1.52
C GLY A 49 9.37 8.35 -0.08
N SER A 50 8.30 9.05 0.30
CA SER A 50 7.73 8.99 1.66
C SER A 50 6.98 7.69 2.01
N GLY A 51 6.90 6.73 1.09
CA GLY A 51 6.10 5.52 1.26
C GLY A 51 4.58 5.73 1.18
N LEU A 52 4.13 6.95 0.84
CA LEU A 52 2.71 7.33 0.74
C LEU A 52 2.19 7.33 -0.70
N SER A 53 2.90 6.71 -1.63
CA SER A 53 2.52 6.52 -3.04
C SER A 53 2.12 7.80 -3.77
N SER A 54 3.07 8.72 -3.93
CA SER A 54 2.85 9.96 -4.69
C SER A 54 2.46 9.70 -6.15
N SER A 55 2.95 8.60 -6.78
CA SER A 55 2.56 8.20 -8.14
C SER A 55 1.07 7.86 -8.21
N ALA A 56 0.58 6.99 -7.34
CA ALA A 56 -0.84 6.61 -7.30
C ALA A 56 -1.76 7.82 -7.05
N ALA A 57 -1.37 8.72 -6.14
CA ALA A 57 -2.12 9.96 -5.91
C ALA A 57 -2.21 10.83 -7.16
N TYR A 58 -1.11 10.95 -7.92
CA TYR A 58 -1.07 11.70 -9.16
C TYR A 58 -1.89 11.05 -10.27
N GLU A 59 -1.79 9.74 -10.44
CA GLU A 59 -2.56 8.97 -11.43
C GLU A 59 -4.06 9.11 -11.20
N VAL A 60 -4.49 8.95 -9.94
CA VAL A 60 -5.88 9.12 -9.55
C VAL A 60 -6.36 10.56 -9.77
N LEU A 61 -5.53 11.56 -9.47
CA LEU A 61 -5.83 12.97 -9.76
C LEU A 61 -6.11 13.20 -11.24
N ILE A 62 -5.21 12.77 -12.12
CA ILE A 62 -5.36 12.92 -13.57
C ILE A 62 -6.59 12.16 -14.08
N GLY A 63 -6.78 10.92 -13.62
CA GLY A 63 -7.97 10.13 -13.96
C GLY A 63 -9.27 10.81 -13.53
N THR A 64 -9.30 11.38 -12.34
CA THR A 64 -10.46 12.14 -11.83
C THR A 64 -10.73 13.39 -12.65
N ILE A 65 -9.70 14.16 -13.00
CA ILE A 65 -9.84 15.35 -13.86
C ILE A 65 -10.46 14.96 -15.21
N ILE A 66 -9.93 13.94 -15.89
CA ILE A 66 -10.44 13.53 -17.21
C ILE A 66 -11.87 13.02 -17.10
N ASN A 67 -12.19 12.23 -16.07
CA ASN A 67 -13.52 11.72 -15.82
C ASN A 67 -14.56 12.83 -15.66
N HIS A 68 -14.23 13.87 -14.89
CA HIS A 68 -15.11 15.01 -14.67
C HIS A 68 -15.23 15.94 -15.88
N LEU A 69 -14.10 16.26 -16.53
CA LEU A 69 -14.10 17.24 -17.64
C LEU A 69 -14.67 16.67 -18.94
N PHE A 70 -14.46 15.39 -19.22
CA PHE A 70 -14.69 14.84 -20.56
C PHE A 70 -15.57 13.59 -20.59
N PHE A 71 -15.94 13.02 -19.43
CA PHE A 71 -16.67 11.75 -19.41
C PHE A 71 -17.87 11.73 -18.44
N ASP A 72 -18.34 12.93 -18.03
CA ASP A 72 -19.54 13.08 -17.18
C ASP A 72 -19.50 12.25 -15.89
N SER A 73 -18.31 12.04 -15.32
CA SER A 73 -18.09 11.24 -14.11
C SER A 73 -18.60 9.78 -14.20
N LYS A 74 -18.56 9.19 -15.39
CA LYS A 74 -19.11 7.83 -15.64
C LYS A 74 -18.23 6.71 -15.09
N VAL A 75 -16.95 6.98 -14.83
CA VAL A 75 -15.98 5.99 -14.33
C VAL A 75 -16.01 5.98 -12.81
N ALA A 76 -16.22 4.80 -12.23
CA ALA A 76 -16.20 4.62 -10.78
C ALA A 76 -14.77 4.81 -10.21
N PRO A 77 -14.63 5.21 -8.93
CA PRO A 77 -13.30 5.38 -8.31
C PRO A 77 -12.40 4.14 -8.44
N SER A 78 -12.94 2.94 -8.25
CA SER A 78 -12.20 1.68 -8.42
C SER A 78 -11.67 1.48 -9.84
N GLN A 79 -12.43 1.90 -10.85
CA GLN A 79 -11.98 1.85 -12.25
C GLN A 79 -10.91 2.93 -12.54
N ILE A 80 -10.99 4.11 -11.90
CA ILE A 80 -9.93 5.14 -11.99
C ILE A 80 -8.63 4.56 -11.43
N ALA A 81 -8.68 3.83 -10.32
CA ALA A 81 -7.53 3.14 -9.75
C ALA A 81 -6.91 2.13 -10.74
N GLN A 82 -7.74 1.31 -11.39
CA GLN A 82 -7.28 0.35 -12.41
C GLN A 82 -6.66 1.05 -13.63
N ILE A 83 -7.20 2.21 -14.03
CA ILE A 83 -6.63 3.03 -15.11
C ILE A 83 -5.25 3.55 -14.71
N GLY A 84 -5.07 4.03 -13.47
CA GLY A 84 -3.77 4.45 -12.94
C GLY A 84 -2.76 3.32 -12.95
N GLN A 85 -3.09 2.15 -12.37
CA GLN A 85 -2.24 0.97 -12.39
C GLN A 85 -1.84 0.56 -13.81
N PHE A 86 -2.78 0.57 -14.75
CA PHE A 86 -2.49 0.27 -16.15
C PHE A 86 -1.45 1.24 -16.72
N ALA A 87 -1.59 2.54 -16.44
CA ALA A 87 -0.64 3.55 -16.91
C ALA A 87 0.76 3.34 -16.29
N GLU A 88 0.84 3.00 -15.00
CA GLU A 88 2.12 2.73 -14.32
C GLU A 88 2.79 1.47 -14.89
N ASN A 89 2.03 0.39 -15.06
CA ASN A 89 2.58 -0.89 -15.52
C ASN A 89 2.97 -0.90 -17.01
N VAL A 90 2.17 -0.26 -17.87
CA VAL A 90 2.32 -0.40 -19.33
C VAL A 90 3.07 0.77 -19.96
N TYR A 91 2.91 1.98 -19.43
CA TYR A 91 3.49 3.20 -20.02
C TYR A 91 4.69 3.69 -19.23
N PHE A 92 4.57 3.76 -17.91
CA PHE A 92 5.68 4.21 -17.06
C PHE A 92 6.78 3.16 -16.93
N GLY A 93 6.42 1.87 -17.07
CA GLY A 93 7.36 0.77 -17.07
C GLY A 93 7.74 0.23 -15.68
N LYS A 94 6.97 0.57 -14.65
CA LYS A 94 7.18 0.09 -13.28
C LYS A 94 6.03 -0.83 -12.86
N PRO A 95 6.25 -2.14 -12.72
CA PRO A 95 5.23 -3.05 -12.22
C PRO A 95 4.80 -2.69 -10.80
N CYS A 96 3.51 -2.45 -10.60
CA CYS A 96 2.93 -2.15 -9.29
C CYS A 96 1.66 -2.97 -9.04
N GLY A 97 1.30 -3.12 -7.75
CA GLY A 97 -0.02 -3.61 -7.32
C GLY A 97 -1.09 -2.54 -7.52
N LEU A 98 -2.34 -2.87 -7.15
CA LEU A 98 -3.49 -1.96 -7.29
C LEU A 98 -3.85 -1.26 -5.96
N MET A 99 -3.24 -1.65 -4.85
CA MET A 99 -3.64 -1.22 -3.51
C MET A 99 -3.58 0.30 -3.34
N ASP A 100 -2.48 0.92 -3.77
CA ASP A 100 -2.22 2.33 -3.54
C ASP A 100 -3.17 3.22 -4.36
N GLN A 101 -3.37 2.88 -5.64
CA GLN A 101 -4.33 3.57 -6.50
C GLN A 101 -5.76 3.41 -5.96
N MET A 102 -6.10 2.21 -5.44
CA MET A 102 -7.42 1.95 -4.88
C MET A 102 -7.67 2.77 -3.62
N ALA A 103 -6.71 2.80 -2.69
CA ALA A 103 -6.79 3.60 -1.47
C ALA A 103 -6.91 5.10 -1.81
N SER A 104 -6.14 5.59 -2.78
CA SER A 104 -6.19 6.98 -3.21
C SER A 104 -7.50 7.36 -3.89
N ALA A 105 -8.07 6.46 -4.71
CA ALA A 105 -9.28 6.72 -5.49
C ALA A 105 -10.56 6.64 -4.65
N VAL A 106 -10.64 5.68 -3.73
CA VAL A 106 -11.84 5.43 -2.91
C VAL A 106 -11.85 6.29 -1.65
N GLY A 107 -10.68 6.46 -1.02
CA GLY A 107 -10.56 7.14 0.28
C GLY A 107 -11.09 6.30 1.43
N ASN A 108 -11.09 6.88 2.65
CA ASN A 108 -11.50 6.24 3.90
C ASN A 108 -10.68 4.96 4.20
N LEU A 109 -11.23 4.08 5.04
CA LEU A 109 -10.73 2.73 5.27
C LEU A 109 -11.42 1.78 4.30
N VAL A 110 -10.63 0.96 3.62
CA VAL A 110 -11.14 -0.02 2.67
C VAL A 110 -10.52 -1.39 2.92
N THR A 111 -11.28 -2.44 2.66
CA THR A 111 -10.77 -3.78 2.45
C THR A 111 -10.82 -4.11 0.97
N ILE A 112 -9.79 -4.78 0.48
CA ILE A 112 -9.66 -5.13 -0.94
C ILE A 112 -9.38 -6.62 -1.02
N ASP A 113 -10.27 -7.36 -1.67
CA ASP A 113 -10.07 -8.77 -1.97
C ASP A 113 -9.55 -8.90 -3.41
N PHE A 114 -8.34 -9.41 -3.55
CA PHE A 114 -7.66 -9.66 -4.82
C PHE A 114 -7.78 -11.12 -5.30
N PHE A 115 -8.77 -11.87 -4.83
CA PHE A 115 -9.00 -13.24 -5.30
C PHE A 115 -9.15 -13.28 -6.83
N ASP A 116 -9.96 -12.38 -7.39
CA ASP A 116 -9.97 -12.07 -8.82
C ASP A 116 -9.19 -10.77 -9.06
N LYS A 117 -8.01 -10.87 -9.65
CA LYS A 117 -7.14 -9.71 -9.92
C LYS A 117 -7.71 -8.74 -10.96
N GLU A 118 -8.52 -9.27 -11.88
CA GLU A 118 -9.16 -8.46 -12.93
C GLU A 118 -10.36 -7.68 -12.36
N ASN A 119 -11.03 -8.27 -11.35
CA ASN A 119 -12.21 -7.69 -10.72
C ASN A 119 -12.09 -7.71 -9.18
N PRO A 120 -11.18 -6.94 -8.58
CA PRO A 120 -11.01 -6.91 -7.14
C PRO A 120 -12.26 -6.38 -6.45
N VAL A 121 -12.65 -7.02 -5.34
CA VAL A 121 -13.79 -6.58 -4.54
C VAL A 121 -13.30 -5.57 -3.51
N VAL A 122 -13.82 -4.34 -3.59
CA VAL A 122 -13.48 -3.25 -2.68
C VAL A 122 -14.68 -2.92 -1.81
N GLN A 123 -14.50 -2.92 -0.51
CA GLN A 123 -15.54 -2.59 0.47
C GLN A 123 -15.04 -1.51 1.42
N SER A 124 -15.85 -0.47 1.64
CA SER A 124 -15.58 0.54 2.65
C SER A 124 -15.85 -0.02 4.04
N VAL A 125 -14.93 0.21 4.95
CA VAL A 125 -15.08 -0.16 6.37
C VAL A 125 -15.72 1.02 7.11
N ALA A 126 -16.89 0.79 7.69
CA ALA A 126 -17.65 1.80 8.42
C ALA A 126 -17.01 2.07 9.79
N PHE A 127 -16.02 2.97 9.84
CA PHE A 127 -15.34 3.36 11.06
C PHE A 127 -14.92 4.84 11.02
N ASP A 128 -15.25 5.59 12.08
CA ASP A 128 -14.78 6.96 12.25
C ASP A 128 -13.43 6.98 12.96
N PHE A 129 -12.38 7.08 12.17
CA PHE A 129 -11.02 7.13 12.70
C PHE A 129 -10.72 8.43 13.47
N ALA A 130 -11.37 9.53 13.12
CA ALA A 130 -11.16 10.80 13.82
C ALA A 130 -11.64 10.77 15.26
N ALA A 131 -12.66 9.94 15.57
CA ALA A 131 -13.23 9.80 16.90
C ALA A 131 -12.58 8.70 17.76
N CYS A 132 -11.63 7.91 17.23
CA CYS A 132 -11.05 6.77 17.95
C CYS A 132 -10.05 7.13 19.06
N GLY A 133 -9.73 8.42 19.25
CA GLY A 133 -8.78 8.88 20.25
C GLY A 133 -7.31 8.60 19.95
N HIS A 134 -6.99 8.21 18.71
CA HIS A 134 -5.63 7.95 18.22
C HIS A 134 -5.34 8.73 16.95
N ALA A 135 -4.07 9.02 16.74
CA ALA A 135 -3.55 9.52 15.47
C ALA A 135 -2.84 8.38 14.72
N LEU A 136 -2.94 8.39 13.40
CA LEU A 136 -2.09 7.58 12.52
C LEU A 136 -0.81 8.35 12.24
N CYS A 137 0.34 7.74 12.59
CA CYS A 137 1.66 8.30 12.29
C CYS A 137 2.40 7.40 11.32
N ILE A 138 3.08 7.99 10.36
CA ILE A 138 4.05 7.32 9.49
C ILE A 138 5.44 7.82 9.90
N ILE A 139 6.30 6.89 10.21
CA ILE A 139 7.66 7.13 10.64
C ILE A 139 8.61 6.76 9.50
N ASP A 140 9.34 7.74 8.98
CA ASP A 140 10.41 7.50 8.03
C ASP A 140 11.63 6.94 8.76
N SER A 141 12.05 5.73 8.39
CA SER A 141 13.21 5.08 9.00
C SER A 141 14.54 5.60 8.48
N GLY A 142 14.54 6.43 7.44
CA GLY A 142 15.75 6.92 6.76
C GLY A 142 16.45 5.85 5.93
N ALA A 143 15.81 4.70 5.65
CA ALA A 143 16.38 3.67 4.79
C ALA A 143 16.09 3.96 3.32
N ASP A 144 17.10 3.80 2.46
CA ASP A 144 16.94 3.89 1.01
C ASP A 144 16.38 2.59 0.45
N HIS A 145 15.53 2.71 -0.59
CA HIS A 145 14.99 1.60 -1.37
C HIS A 145 15.93 1.15 -2.50
N ALA A 146 17.03 1.86 -2.73
CA ALA A 146 18.02 1.48 -3.74
C ALA A 146 18.55 0.07 -3.43
N ASP A 147 18.75 -0.72 -4.47
CA ASP A 147 19.32 -2.08 -4.41
C ASP A 147 18.50 -3.15 -3.66
N LEU A 148 17.23 -2.89 -3.31
CA LEU A 148 16.35 -3.87 -2.64
C LEU A 148 15.38 -4.62 -3.58
N THR A 149 15.54 -4.46 -4.88
CA THR A 149 14.65 -5.07 -5.89
C THR A 149 14.54 -6.58 -5.74
N ASP A 150 15.66 -7.25 -5.46
CA ASP A 150 15.71 -8.71 -5.30
C ASP A 150 14.95 -9.17 -4.05
N GLU A 151 15.01 -8.42 -2.95
CA GLU A 151 14.28 -8.72 -1.72
C GLU A 151 12.76 -8.59 -1.92
N TYR A 152 12.32 -7.54 -2.62
CA TYR A 152 10.90 -7.38 -2.98
C TYR A 152 10.42 -8.47 -3.93
N ALA A 153 11.22 -8.85 -4.92
CA ALA A 153 10.89 -9.90 -5.87
C ALA A 153 10.84 -11.28 -5.21
N ALA A 154 11.70 -11.53 -4.23
CA ALA A 154 11.77 -12.81 -3.52
C ALA A 154 10.46 -13.14 -2.75
N VAL A 155 9.74 -12.14 -2.23
CA VAL A 155 8.51 -12.39 -1.47
C VAL A 155 7.45 -13.12 -2.30
N PRO A 156 6.97 -12.58 -3.43
CA PRO A 156 5.98 -13.28 -4.26
C PRO A 156 6.54 -14.53 -4.94
N GLN A 157 7.82 -14.57 -5.28
CA GLN A 157 8.44 -15.76 -5.91
C GLN A 157 8.45 -16.95 -4.97
N GLU A 158 8.81 -16.75 -3.71
CA GLU A 158 8.83 -17.81 -2.70
C GLU A 158 7.42 -18.30 -2.37
N ILE A 159 6.43 -17.42 -2.23
CA ILE A 159 5.03 -17.81 -2.05
C ILE A 159 4.52 -18.58 -3.28
N LYS A 160 4.89 -18.15 -4.49
CA LYS A 160 4.56 -18.88 -5.72
C LYS A 160 5.18 -20.27 -5.77
N SER A 161 6.40 -20.46 -5.25
CA SER A 161 7.04 -21.77 -5.23
C SER A 161 6.25 -22.80 -4.39
N ILE A 162 5.64 -22.35 -3.30
CA ILE A 162 4.74 -23.19 -2.48
C ILE A 162 3.48 -23.55 -3.28
N ALA A 163 2.82 -22.57 -3.92
CA ALA A 163 1.64 -22.86 -4.74
C ALA A 163 1.94 -23.83 -5.89
N ALA A 164 3.06 -23.64 -6.58
CA ALA A 164 3.50 -24.48 -7.68
C ALA A 164 3.74 -25.93 -7.28
N TRP A 165 4.23 -26.18 -6.05
CA TRP A 165 4.38 -27.53 -5.53
C TRP A 165 3.04 -28.30 -5.47
N PHE A 166 1.93 -27.59 -5.21
CA PHE A 166 0.56 -28.12 -5.29
C PHE A 166 -0.04 -28.11 -6.70
N GLY A 167 0.72 -27.72 -7.73
CA GLY A 167 0.20 -27.55 -9.09
C GLY A 167 -0.78 -26.41 -9.24
N LYS A 168 -0.62 -25.34 -8.41
CA LYS A 168 -1.46 -24.15 -8.39
C LYS A 168 -0.67 -22.91 -8.83
N GLU A 169 -1.38 -21.92 -9.35
CA GLU A 169 -0.78 -20.64 -9.77
C GLU A 169 -0.54 -19.69 -8.61
N VAL A 170 -1.45 -19.69 -7.64
CA VAL A 170 -1.42 -18.79 -6.48
C VAL A 170 -1.81 -19.54 -5.22
N LEU A 171 -1.31 -19.08 -4.07
CA LEU A 171 -1.48 -19.76 -2.78
C LEU A 171 -2.94 -19.75 -2.28
N THR A 172 -3.77 -18.81 -2.73
CA THR A 172 -5.22 -18.79 -2.43
C THR A 172 -5.95 -20.02 -2.96
N GLN A 173 -5.39 -20.75 -3.93
CA GLN A 173 -5.96 -21.98 -4.49
C GLN A 173 -5.56 -23.22 -3.70
N VAL A 174 -4.72 -23.09 -2.67
CA VAL A 174 -4.28 -24.18 -1.77
C VAL A 174 -4.97 -24.00 -0.44
N SER A 175 -5.60 -25.06 0.07
CA SER A 175 -6.20 -25.00 1.39
C SER A 175 -5.12 -24.89 2.48
N GLU A 176 -5.39 -24.14 3.54
CA GLU A 176 -4.49 -24.05 4.68
C GLU A 176 -4.22 -25.42 5.32
N ALA A 177 -5.23 -26.29 5.37
CA ALA A 177 -5.10 -27.64 5.90
C ALA A 177 -4.11 -28.49 5.09
N ASP A 178 -4.21 -28.46 3.74
CA ASP A 178 -3.29 -29.19 2.86
C ASP A 178 -1.87 -28.64 2.98
N PHE A 179 -1.72 -27.32 3.07
CA PHE A 179 -0.43 -26.69 3.28
C PHE A 179 0.24 -27.18 4.57
N TYR A 180 -0.45 -27.14 5.72
CA TYR A 180 0.14 -27.59 6.98
C TYR A 180 0.40 -29.11 7.00
N ALA A 181 -0.46 -29.94 6.41
CA ALA A 181 -0.25 -31.37 6.31
C ALA A 181 0.98 -31.74 5.47
N SER A 182 1.34 -30.90 4.50
CA SER A 182 2.45 -31.12 3.58
C SER A 182 3.78 -30.49 4.04
N ASN A 183 3.83 -29.88 5.23
CA ASN A 183 4.98 -29.11 5.71
C ASN A 183 6.32 -29.88 5.65
N PRO A 184 6.42 -31.15 6.07
CA PRO A 184 7.67 -31.91 5.97
C PRO A 184 8.21 -32.02 4.54
N GLN A 185 7.30 -32.25 3.57
CA GLN A 185 7.65 -32.37 2.14
C GLN A 185 8.02 -31.00 1.56
N LEU A 186 7.26 -29.96 1.87
CA LEU A 186 7.54 -28.58 1.44
C LEU A 186 8.93 -28.13 1.88
N ARG A 187 9.32 -28.39 3.13
CA ARG A 187 10.64 -28.04 3.65
C ARG A 187 11.79 -28.81 3.00
N SER A 188 11.52 -29.97 2.40
CA SER A 188 12.55 -30.71 1.65
C SER A 188 12.79 -30.19 0.23
N VAL A 189 11.85 -29.41 -0.32
CA VAL A 189 11.87 -28.94 -1.73
C VAL A 189 11.95 -27.42 -1.80
N CYS A 190 11.19 -26.73 -0.95
CA CYS A 190 11.19 -25.26 -0.84
C CYS A 190 12.08 -24.82 0.32
N SER A 191 12.45 -23.52 0.34
CA SER A 191 13.17 -22.97 1.48
C SER A 191 12.27 -22.85 2.72
N ASP A 192 12.86 -22.91 3.92
CA ASP A 192 12.14 -22.64 5.17
C ASP A 192 11.54 -21.22 5.16
N ARG A 193 12.21 -20.25 4.52
CA ARG A 193 11.70 -18.87 4.37
C ARG A 193 10.44 -18.85 3.50
N ALA A 194 10.36 -19.61 2.42
CA ALA A 194 9.14 -19.75 1.61
C ALA A 194 7.98 -20.29 2.42
N VAL A 195 8.23 -21.31 3.25
CA VAL A 195 7.23 -21.89 4.15
C VAL A 195 6.75 -20.87 5.20
N MET A 196 7.66 -20.11 5.82
CA MET A 196 7.30 -19.05 6.77
C MET A 196 6.48 -17.95 6.11
N ARG A 197 6.83 -17.51 4.90
CA ARG A 197 6.06 -16.52 4.10
C ARG A 197 4.66 -17.02 3.77
N ALA A 198 4.50 -18.31 3.48
CA ALA A 198 3.18 -18.92 3.29
C ALA A 198 2.36 -18.95 4.59
N ILE A 199 2.97 -19.24 5.74
CA ILE A 199 2.32 -19.12 7.05
C ILE A 199 1.82 -17.71 7.30
N HIS A 200 2.68 -16.70 7.03
CA HIS A 200 2.27 -15.30 7.12
C HIS A 200 1.04 -15.02 6.26
N PHE A 201 1.04 -15.48 5.01
CA PHE A 201 -0.05 -15.26 4.07
C PHE A 201 -1.40 -15.75 4.60
N TYR A 202 -1.50 -17.00 5.09
CA TYR A 202 -2.75 -17.53 5.64
C TYR A 202 -3.20 -16.76 6.89
N GLN A 203 -2.27 -16.52 7.82
CA GLN A 203 -2.57 -15.79 9.04
C GLN A 203 -2.97 -14.34 8.79
N GLU A 204 -2.37 -13.69 7.79
CA GLU A 204 -2.68 -12.29 7.48
C GLU A 204 -4.05 -12.15 6.83
N ASN A 205 -4.45 -13.06 5.94
CA ASN A 205 -5.79 -13.07 5.37
C ASN A 205 -6.89 -13.20 6.45
N GLU A 206 -6.71 -14.11 7.39
CA GLU A 206 -7.62 -14.24 8.53
C GLU A 206 -7.61 -12.98 9.41
N ARG A 207 -6.43 -12.40 9.66
CA ARG A 207 -6.26 -11.19 10.48
C ARG A 207 -6.93 -9.98 9.84
N VAL A 208 -6.90 -9.82 8.51
CA VAL A 208 -7.62 -8.76 7.81
C VAL A 208 -9.12 -8.85 8.09
N SER A 209 -9.71 -10.05 7.99
CA SER A 209 -11.13 -10.26 8.30
C SER A 209 -11.46 -9.90 9.75
N GLN A 210 -10.59 -10.27 10.68
CA GLN A 210 -10.74 -9.92 12.10
C GLN A 210 -10.60 -8.42 12.35
N GLN A 211 -9.68 -7.74 11.66
CA GLN A 211 -9.50 -6.28 11.77
C GLN A 211 -10.74 -5.54 11.29
N VAL A 212 -11.31 -5.92 10.15
CA VAL A 212 -12.56 -5.35 9.63
C VAL A 212 -13.69 -5.53 10.64
N ALA A 213 -13.89 -6.77 11.13
CA ALA A 213 -14.93 -7.06 12.12
C ALA A 213 -14.75 -6.28 13.44
N ALA A 214 -13.49 -6.06 13.87
CA ALA A 214 -13.20 -5.28 15.07
C ALA A 214 -13.58 -3.80 14.88
N LEU A 215 -13.23 -3.21 13.74
CA LEU A 215 -13.56 -1.82 13.42
C LEU A 215 -15.07 -1.61 13.29
N GLU A 216 -15.78 -2.46 12.56
CA GLU A 216 -17.24 -2.38 12.36
C GLU A 216 -18.02 -2.50 13.68
N ARG A 217 -17.48 -3.22 14.65
CA ARG A 217 -18.08 -3.36 15.99
C ARG A 217 -17.63 -2.26 16.97
N GLY A 218 -16.76 -1.34 16.53
CA GLY A 218 -16.21 -0.29 17.40
C GLY A 218 -15.20 -0.81 18.45
N HIS A 219 -14.66 -2.01 18.27
CA HIS A 219 -13.67 -2.62 19.16
C HIS A 219 -12.25 -2.22 18.77
N PHE A 220 -11.92 -0.93 18.91
CA PHE A 220 -10.65 -0.37 18.45
C PHE A 220 -9.43 -0.98 19.13
N ASP A 221 -9.50 -1.31 20.43
CA ASP A 221 -8.39 -1.98 21.13
C ASP A 221 -8.09 -3.36 20.54
N ALA A 222 -9.11 -4.11 20.12
CA ALA A 222 -8.93 -5.39 19.43
C ALA A 222 -8.25 -5.19 18.07
N PHE A 223 -8.64 -4.16 17.32
CA PHE A 223 -7.96 -3.78 16.07
C PHE A 223 -6.49 -3.46 16.32
N LEU A 224 -6.14 -2.68 17.34
CA LEU A 224 -4.75 -2.35 17.68
C LEU A 224 -3.93 -3.62 18.03
N GLN A 225 -4.51 -4.58 18.73
CA GLN A 225 -3.83 -5.87 18.99
C GLN A 225 -3.57 -6.64 17.68
N LEU A 226 -4.53 -6.67 16.76
CA LEU A 226 -4.37 -7.30 15.45
C LEU A 226 -3.30 -6.60 14.60
N VAL A 227 -3.18 -5.28 14.67
CA VAL A 227 -2.10 -4.52 14.02
C VAL A 227 -0.73 -4.95 14.56
N LYS A 228 -0.57 -5.08 15.87
CA LYS A 228 0.68 -5.57 16.48
C LYS A 228 1.00 -7.01 16.06
N GLN A 229 0.01 -7.89 16.07
CA GLN A 229 0.18 -9.28 15.61
C GLN A 229 0.61 -9.33 14.15
N SER A 230 0.05 -8.47 13.29
CA SER A 230 0.46 -8.32 11.90
C SER A 230 1.93 -7.87 11.79
N GLY A 231 2.35 -6.90 12.62
CA GLY A 231 3.75 -6.47 12.70
C GLY A 231 4.69 -7.58 13.13
N TYR A 232 4.34 -8.36 14.14
CA TYR A 232 5.14 -9.51 14.57
C TYR A 232 5.20 -10.60 13.50
N SER A 233 4.09 -10.90 12.83
CA SER A 233 4.05 -11.85 11.72
C SER A 233 4.91 -11.38 10.54
N SER A 234 4.89 -10.10 10.21
CA SER A 234 5.79 -9.49 9.21
C SER A 234 7.25 -9.68 9.59
N TYR A 235 7.63 -9.40 10.84
CA TYR A 235 9.00 -9.54 11.29
C TYR A 235 9.47 -11.01 11.31
N MET A 236 8.66 -11.90 11.91
CA MET A 236 9.06 -13.30 12.16
C MET A 236 8.89 -14.20 10.94
N TYR A 237 7.80 -14.04 10.20
CA TYR A 237 7.40 -14.99 9.15
C TYR A 237 7.59 -14.43 7.74
N LEU A 238 7.09 -13.25 7.44
CA LEU A 238 7.30 -12.62 6.14
C LEU A 238 8.76 -12.22 5.94
N GLN A 239 9.43 -11.82 7.03
CA GLN A 239 10.82 -11.40 7.07
C GLN A 239 11.10 -10.25 6.10
N ASN A 240 10.27 -9.22 6.16
CA ASN A 240 10.37 -8.03 5.34
C ASN A 240 10.77 -6.77 6.12
N VAL A 241 11.41 -6.93 7.29
CA VAL A 241 11.89 -5.80 8.11
C VAL A 241 13.37 -5.55 7.93
N ILE A 242 14.17 -6.60 7.81
CA ILE A 242 15.61 -6.53 7.65
C ILE A 242 15.97 -7.20 6.33
N PRO A 243 16.71 -6.52 5.42
CA PRO A 243 17.21 -7.14 4.20
C PRO A 243 18.15 -8.31 4.51
N SER A 244 18.16 -9.32 3.64
CA SER A 244 18.97 -10.52 3.82
C SER A 244 20.46 -10.19 3.94
N GLY A 245 21.08 -10.64 5.03
CA GLY A 245 22.50 -10.41 5.29
C GLY A 245 22.88 -9.04 5.85
N GLU A 246 21.93 -8.09 5.95
CA GLU A 246 22.19 -6.78 6.54
C GLU A 246 22.39 -6.88 8.06
N LYS A 247 23.52 -6.37 8.56
CA LYS A 247 23.89 -6.43 9.97
C LYS A 247 24.08 -5.07 10.61
N GLN A 248 24.39 -4.04 9.81
CA GLN A 248 24.79 -2.72 10.32
C GLN A 248 23.66 -1.68 10.23
N HIS A 249 22.86 -1.73 9.16
CA HIS A 249 21.85 -0.72 8.85
C HIS A 249 20.45 -1.30 8.86
N GLN A 250 19.92 -1.54 10.05
CA GLN A 250 18.58 -2.13 10.28
C GLN A 250 17.56 -1.04 10.64
N ASN A 251 17.44 -0.03 9.80
CA ASN A 251 16.71 1.21 10.08
C ASN A 251 15.24 0.96 10.46
N VAL A 252 14.53 0.11 9.70
CA VAL A 252 13.13 -0.24 9.97
C VAL A 252 12.99 -0.95 11.32
N ALA A 253 13.90 -1.87 11.65
CA ALA A 253 13.88 -2.56 12.94
C ALA A 253 14.12 -1.59 14.11
N VAL A 254 15.04 -0.62 13.94
CA VAL A 254 15.30 0.43 14.92
C VAL A 254 14.06 1.31 15.09
N ALA A 255 13.42 1.74 13.99
CA ALA A 255 12.20 2.53 14.04
C ALA A 255 11.05 1.80 14.76
N LEU A 256 10.89 0.48 14.52
CA LEU A 256 9.91 -0.36 15.25
C LEU A 256 10.21 -0.41 16.76
N ALA A 257 11.46 -0.60 17.15
CA ALA A 257 11.89 -0.62 18.56
C ALA A 257 11.66 0.72 19.25
N LEU A 258 11.90 1.84 18.56
CA LEU A 258 11.60 3.18 19.05
C LEU A 258 10.09 3.40 19.21
N CYS A 259 9.27 2.93 18.26
CA CYS A 259 7.81 2.98 18.40
C CYS A 259 7.35 2.21 19.64
N GLU A 260 7.86 1.00 19.88
CA GLU A 260 7.56 0.21 21.08
C GLU A 260 7.91 0.99 22.35
N HIS A 261 9.12 1.55 22.40
CA HIS A 261 9.61 2.29 23.55
C HIS A 261 8.72 3.51 23.89
N TYR A 262 8.44 4.36 22.88
CA TYR A 262 7.68 5.59 23.12
C TYR A 262 6.18 5.37 23.29
N LEU A 263 5.60 4.30 22.73
CA LEU A 263 4.20 3.92 22.99
C LEU A 263 4.01 3.28 24.37
N ALA A 264 5.05 2.66 24.93
CA ALA A 264 5.03 2.04 26.26
C ALA A 264 3.82 1.10 26.46
N GLY A 265 3.55 0.25 25.48
CA GLY A 265 2.44 -0.72 25.48
C GLY A 265 1.08 -0.16 25.09
N ARG A 266 0.92 1.16 24.89
CA ARG A 266 -0.31 1.82 24.43
C ARG A 266 -0.24 2.03 22.91
N GLY A 267 -1.39 1.92 22.23
CA GLY A 267 -1.40 2.00 20.75
C GLY A 267 -0.85 0.76 20.06
N ALA A 268 -0.47 0.91 18.80
CA ALA A 268 0.06 -0.17 17.97
C ALA A 268 1.02 0.36 16.93
N TYR A 269 1.89 -0.50 16.40
CA TYR A 269 2.85 -0.18 15.35
C TYR A 269 3.17 -1.42 14.53
N ARG A 270 3.59 -1.21 13.29
CA ARG A 270 4.08 -2.26 12.40
C ARG A 270 4.88 -1.65 11.23
N VAL A 271 5.62 -2.48 10.51
CA VAL A 271 6.19 -2.08 9.23
C VAL A 271 5.07 -1.67 8.27
N HIS A 272 5.27 -0.59 7.51
CA HIS A 272 4.32 -0.07 6.54
C HIS A 272 4.76 -0.47 5.12
N GLY A 273 3.78 -0.88 4.28
CA GLY A 273 4.04 -1.28 2.89
C GLY A 273 4.87 -2.56 2.76
N GLY A 274 5.74 -2.57 1.76
CA GLY A 274 6.56 -3.75 1.39
C GLY A 274 7.67 -4.10 2.38
N GLY A 275 8.06 -3.18 3.24
CA GLY A 275 9.13 -3.38 4.22
C GLY A 275 10.53 -3.20 3.65
N PHE A 276 11.53 -3.87 4.26
CA PHE A 276 12.97 -3.84 4.01
C PHE A 276 13.60 -2.45 4.15
N ALA A 277 12.98 -1.43 3.61
CA ALA A 277 13.29 -0.01 3.74
C ALA A 277 12.00 0.80 3.95
N GLY A 278 12.10 2.13 4.00
CA GLY A 278 10.96 3.04 4.05
C GLY A 278 10.39 3.22 5.45
N THR A 279 9.13 2.89 5.65
CA THR A 279 8.36 3.47 6.75
C THR A 279 7.78 2.44 7.72
N VAL A 280 7.50 2.92 8.93
CA VAL A 280 6.72 2.24 9.98
C VAL A 280 5.42 3.02 10.18
N GLN A 281 4.29 2.33 10.31
CA GLN A 281 3.05 2.96 10.76
C GLN A 281 2.84 2.75 12.24
N ALA A 282 2.30 3.77 12.92
CA ALA A 282 1.93 3.71 14.33
C ALA A 282 0.56 4.34 14.58
N PHE A 283 -0.22 3.72 15.46
CA PHE A 283 -1.46 4.24 15.99
C PHE A 283 -1.19 4.77 17.40
N VAL A 284 -1.12 6.08 17.54
CA VAL A 284 -0.62 6.77 18.73
C VAL A 284 -1.80 7.39 19.49
N PRO A 285 -2.01 7.08 20.78
CA PRO A 285 -3.02 7.77 21.58
C PRO A 285 -2.80 9.29 21.54
N LEU A 286 -3.86 10.07 21.32
CA LEU A 286 -3.77 11.54 21.24
C LEU A 286 -3.11 12.16 22.49
N SER A 287 -3.31 11.55 23.66
CA SER A 287 -2.69 11.99 24.92
C SER A 287 -1.15 11.82 24.94
N GLN A 288 -0.58 11.01 24.04
CA GLN A 288 0.85 10.77 23.94
C GLN A 288 1.47 11.34 22.66
N LEU A 289 0.65 11.87 21.75
CA LEU A 289 1.09 12.22 20.40
C LEU A 289 2.31 13.14 20.39
N GLN A 290 2.27 14.24 21.18
CA GLN A 290 3.37 15.20 21.23
C GLN A 290 4.67 14.57 21.73
N SER A 291 4.61 13.77 22.80
CA SER A 291 5.80 13.10 23.36
C SER A 291 6.34 12.02 22.42
N PHE A 292 5.44 11.30 21.73
CA PHE A 292 5.81 10.30 20.73
C PHE A 292 6.55 10.95 19.56
N VAL A 293 5.97 11.98 18.93
CA VAL A 293 6.58 12.71 17.82
C VAL A 293 7.95 13.25 18.23
N SER A 294 8.04 13.96 19.36
CA SER A 294 9.31 14.52 19.85
C SER A 294 10.36 13.43 20.12
N GLY A 295 9.95 12.27 20.64
CA GLY A 295 10.86 11.14 20.89
C GLY A 295 11.39 10.52 19.60
N ILE A 296 10.51 10.24 18.64
CA ILE A 296 10.88 9.69 17.34
C ILE A 296 11.79 10.66 16.58
N GLU A 297 11.42 11.93 16.46
CA GLU A 297 12.23 12.94 15.76
C GLU A 297 13.55 13.23 16.46
N GLY A 298 13.59 13.14 17.79
CA GLY A 298 14.83 13.23 18.55
C GLY A 298 15.83 12.11 18.25
N ALA A 299 15.32 10.93 17.89
CA ALA A 299 16.15 9.75 17.58
C ALA A 299 16.45 9.59 16.09
N LEU A 300 15.50 9.87 15.22
CA LEU A 300 15.61 9.63 13.77
C LEU A 300 15.83 10.91 12.94
N GLY A 301 15.68 12.07 13.55
CA GLY A 301 15.82 13.38 12.91
C GLY A 301 14.50 14.11 12.73
N ALA A 302 14.58 15.43 12.70
CA ALA A 302 13.40 16.30 12.55
C ALA A 302 12.64 15.98 11.25
N GLY A 303 11.31 15.89 11.33
CA GLY A 303 10.44 15.59 10.19
C GLY A 303 10.35 14.09 9.85
N SER A 304 10.94 13.20 10.65
CA SER A 304 10.81 11.75 10.44
C SER A 304 9.47 11.16 10.90
N CYS A 305 8.63 11.92 11.60
CA CYS A 305 7.31 11.48 12.07
C CYS A 305 6.18 12.32 11.45
N HIS A 306 5.44 11.74 10.53
CA HIS A 306 4.32 12.40 9.86
C HIS A 306 3.00 12.00 10.53
N VAL A 307 2.28 12.97 11.10
CA VAL A 307 0.93 12.76 11.64
C VAL A 307 -0.08 12.89 10.51
N LEU A 308 -0.84 11.84 10.25
CA LEU A 308 -1.77 11.76 9.13
C LEU A 308 -3.23 11.81 9.59
N THR A 309 -4.07 12.29 8.70
CA THR A 309 -5.53 12.19 8.79
C THR A 309 -6.06 11.33 7.64
N ILE A 310 -6.89 10.36 7.95
CA ILE A 310 -7.55 9.54 6.93
C ILE A 310 -8.63 10.38 6.26
N ARG A 311 -8.49 10.61 4.96
CA ARG A 311 -9.48 11.34 4.16
C ARG A 311 -10.71 10.47 3.93
N PRO A 312 -11.93 10.98 4.19
CA PRO A 312 -13.16 10.22 3.99
C PRO A 312 -13.51 10.00 2.51
N GLN A 313 -12.92 10.75 1.61
CA GLN A 313 -13.18 10.71 0.16
C GLN A 313 -11.87 10.64 -0.62
N GLY A 314 -11.87 9.90 -1.72
CA GLY A 314 -10.77 9.83 -2.66
C GLY A 314 -10.66 11.05 -3.59
N GLY A 315 -10.47 10.83 -4.89
CA GLY A 315 -10.46 11.90 -5.89
C GLY A 315 -11.85 12.52 -6.07
N VAL A 316 -11.97 13.82 -5.81
CA VAL A 316 -13.25 14.55 -5.91
C VAL A 316 -13.07 15.90 -6.59
N GLU A 317 -14.11 16.36 -7.32
CA GLU A 317 -14.20 17.73 -7.79
C GLU A 317 -14.66 18.64 -6.63
N MET A 318 -13.96 19.74 -6.43
CA MET A 318 -14.38 20.81 -5.52
C MET A 318 -14.65 22.07 -6.33
N ARG A 319 -15.84 22.63 -6.18
CA ARG A 319 -16.19 23.93 -6.77
C ARG A 319 -16.16 25.00 -5.69
N VAL A 320 -15.42 26.04 -5.91
CA VAL A 320 -15.47 27.23 -5.04
C VAL A 320 -16.65 28.06 -5.53
N GLU A 321 -17.70 28.15 -4.71
CA GLU A 321 -18.77 29.13 -4.97
C GLU A 321 -18.20 30.53 -4.82
N SER A 322 -18.30 31.31 -5.88
CA SER A 322 -17.85 32.70 -5.95
C SER A 322 -18.83 33.68 -5.27
#